data_b3b2345dafecbb062722d54a08816c71
#
_entry.id   b3b2345dafecbb062722d54a08816c71
#
_cell.length_a   1.000
_cell.length_b   1.000
_cell.length_c   1.000
_cell.angle_alpha   90.00
_cell.angle_beta   90.00
_cell.angle_gamma   90.00
#
_symmetry.space_group_name_H-M   'P 1'
#
loop_
_entity.id
_entity.type
_entity.pdbx_description
1 polymer ?
#
loop_
_entity_poly.entity_id
_entity_poly.type
_entity_poly.pdbx_seq_one_letter_code
_entity_poly.pdbx_strand_id
1 'polypeptide(L)'
;MSDFGQALQALIEALGRGAVPYLIGGSMASGIHGIYRTSLDVDLVADIHPGQIARLIQELGGEFYADAGMMRDALESGRSFNLIHFASSYKFDIFPLLSDVFQQSQFSRRELREIVLGGVKLTVPVATAEDTLLMKLVWYRAGGEVSERQWNDVRGIAAVQRQRLDREYLRQWAAYLNVADLADAALQAAG
;
A
#
# COMPACT_ATOMS: atom_id res chain seq x y z
N MET A 1 -13.43 18.49 -6.37
CA MET A 1 -13.52 17.14 -5.75
C MET A 1 -13.08 16.01 -6.66
N SER A 2 -12.62 16.28 -7.88
CA SER A 2 -12.20 15.27 -8.86
C SER A 2 -10.69 14.97 -8.85
N ASP A 3 -9.89 15.77 -8.18
CA ASP A 3 -8.44 15.79 -8.39
C ASP A 3 -7.71 14.54 -7.89
N PHE A 4 -8.19 13.92 -6.80
CA PHE A 4 -7.51 12.73 -6.22
C PHE A 4 -7.61 11.50 -7.14
N GLY A 5 -8.81 11.20 -7.61
CA GLY A 5 -9.02 10.08 -8.53
C GLY A 5 -8.27 10.25 -9.84
N GLN A 6 -8.21 11.47 -10.37
CA GLN A 6 -7.46 11.80 -11.59
C GLN A 6 -5.95 11.70 -11.38
N ALA A 7 -5.44 12.20 -10.24
CA ALA A 7 -4.02 12.11 -9.92
C ALA A 7 -3.58 10.64 -9.75
N LEU A 8 -4.38 9.81 -9.07
CA LEU A 8 -4.10 8.38 -8.97
C LEU A 8 -4.19 7.70 -10.33
N GLN A 9 -5.18 8.04 -11.16
CA GLN A 9 -5.29 7.51 -12.52
C GLN A 9 -4.03 7.82 -13.34
N ALA A 10 -3.59 9.08 -13.36
CA ALA A 10 -2.39 9.49 -14.08
C ALA A 10 -1.15 8.70 -13.61
N LEU A 11 -1.00 8.51 -12.30
CA LEU A 11 0.09 7.72 -11.74
C LEU A 11 0.05 6.25 -12.19
N ILE A 12 -1.09 5.57 -12.06
CA ILE A 12 -1.18 4.14 -12.44
C ILE A 12 -1.03 3.93 -13.95
N GLU A 13 -1.46 4.88 -14.77
CA GLU A 13 -1.22 4.85 -16.20
C GLU A 13 0.27 5.02 -16.54
N ALA A 14 0.98 5.93 -15.86
CA ALA A 14 2.42 6.11 -16.01
C ALA A 14 3.19 4.84 -15.58
N LEU A 15 2.82 4.23 -14.44
CA LEU A 15 3.39 2.96 -14.00
C LEU A 15 3.16 1.84 -15.03
N GLY A 16 1.95 1.76 -15.59
CA GLY A 16 1.61 0.79 -16.64
C GLY A 16 2.45 0.99 -17.92
N ARG A 17 2.56 2.21 -18.42
CA ARG A 17 3.41 2.53 -19.60
C ARG A 17 4.89 2.32 -19.31
N GLY A 18 5.32 2.57 -18.05
CA GLY A 18 6.67 2.28 -17.57
C GLY A 18 6.96 0.80 -17.36
N ALA A 19 5.96 -0.06 -17.51
CA ALA A 19 6.02 -1.50 -17.21
C ALA A 19 6.50 -1.76 -15.77
N VAL A 20 6.00 -0.98 -14.82
CA VAL A 20 6.29 -1.09 -13.38
C VAL A 20 5.10 -1.74 -12.68
N PRO A 21 5.21 -3.01 -12.27
CA PRO A 21 4.19 -3.65 -11.45
C PRO A 21 4.11 -2.98 -10.07
N TYR A 22 2.91 -2.91 -9.52
CA TYR A 22 2.68 -2.30 -8.20
C TYR A 22 1.54 -2.98 -7.44
N LEU A 23 1.39 -2.64 -6.18
CA LEU A 23 0.19 -2.86 -5.38
C LEU A 23 -0.09 -1.63 -4.51
N ILE A 24 -1.36 -1.39 -4.23
CA ILE A 24 -1.80 -0.38 -3.27
C ILE A 24 -1.89 -1.03 -1.89
N GLY A 25 -1.25 -0.41 -0.91
CA GLY A 25 -1.23 -0.81 0.49
C GLY A 25 -1.81 0.23 1.43
N GLY A 26 -1.25 0.27 2.63
CA GLY A 26 -1.46 1.31 3.61
C GLY A 26 -2.92 1.60 3.98
N SER A 27 -3.22 2.87 4.11
CA SER A 27 -4.54 3.34 4.55
C SER A 27 -5.65 3.10 3.53
N MET A 28 -5.32 3.15 2.24
CA MET A 28 -6.29 2.89 1.17
C MET A 28 -6.71 1.42 1.16
N ALA A 29 -5.76 0.48 1.25
CA ALA A 29 -6.08 -0.94 1.37
C ALA A 29 -6.89 -1.23 2.64
N SER A 30 -6.56 -0.59 3.77
CA SER A 30 -7.35 -0.71 5.00
C SER A 30 -8.79 -0.26 4.82
N GLY A 31 -9.03 0.82 4.10
CA GLY A 31 -10.37 1.32 3.81
C GLY A 31 -11.17 0.41 2.87
N ILE A 32 -10.49 -0.29 1.95
CA ILE A 32 -11.11 -1.27 1.04
C ILE A 32 -11.53 -2.54 1.79
N HIS A 33 -10.70 -3.02 2.72
CA HIS A 33 -10.94 -4.29 3.43
C HIS A 33 -11.68 -4.13 4.76
N GLY A 34 -11.67 -2.94 5.35
CA GLY A 34 -12.22 -2.67 6.66
C GLY A 34 -13.21 -1.52 6.69
N ILE A 35 -13.06 -0.64 7.67
CA ILE A 35 -13.89 0.55 7.81
C ILE A 35 -13.26 1.69 7.03
N TYR A 36 -14.01 2.19 6.04
CA TYR A 36 -13.54 3.30 5.22
C TYR A 36 -13.31 4.56 6.08
N ARG A 37 -12.17 5.18 5.85
CA ARG A 37 -11.86 6.53 6.32
C ARG A 37 -11.12 7.31 5.22
N THR A 38 -11.29 8.60 5.22
CA THR A 38 -10.55 9.46 4.29
C THR A 38 -9.05 9.41 4.59
N SER A 39 -8.25 9.14 3.55
CA SER A 39 -6.80 9.30 3.57
C SER A 39 -6.39 10.11 2.35
N LEU A 40 -5.46 11.03 2.54
CA LEU A 40 -4.86 11.81 1.45
C LEU A 40 -3.56 11.20 0.96
N ASP A 41 -3.01 10.24 1.71
CA ASP A 41 -1.77 9.54 1.37
C ASP A 41 -2.11 8.19 0.73
N VAL A 42 -1.45 7.88 -0.35
CA VAL A 42 -1.52 6.57 -1.01
C VAL A 42 -0.16 5.92 -0.94
N ASP A 43 -0.12 4.76 -0.30
CA ASP A 43 1.06 3.93 -0.20
C ASP A 43 1.04 2.89 -1.32
N LEU A 44 2.07 2.86 -2.16
CA LEU A 44 2.25 1.86 -3.20
C LEU A 44 3.55 1.09 -2.96
N VAL A 45 3.51 -0.22 -3.05
CA VAL A 45 4.71 -1.03 -3.23
C VAL A 45 4.90 -1.26 -4.72
N ALA A 46 6.07 -0.93 -5.25
CA ALA A 46 6.33 -0.98 -6.68
C ALA A 46 7.63 -1.76 -6.99
N ASP A 47 7.54 -2.65 -7.96
CA ASP A 47 8.69 -3.42 -8.45
C ASP A 47 9.43 -2.62 -9.53
N ILE A 48 10.28 -1.71 -9.06
CA ILE A 48 11.03 -0.78 -9.90
C ILE A 48 12.49 -1.24 -9.99
N HIS A 49 12.97 -1.43 -11.20
CA HIS A 49 14.39 -1.67 -11.43
C HIS A 49 15.13 -0.38 -11.82
N PRO A 50 16.41 -0.24 -11.46
CA PRO A 50 17.18 0.99 -11.77
C PRO A 50 17.12 1.40 -13.25
N GLY A 51 17.10 0.43 -14.17
CA GLY A 51 16.99 0.68 -15.61
C GLY A 51 15.65 1.26 -16.08
N GLN A 52 14.60 1.20 -15.24
CA GLN A 52 13.27 1.73 -15.57
C GLN A 52 13.08 3.19 -15.13
N ILE A 53 13.97 3.73 -14.27
CA ILE A 53 13.79 5.06 -13.67
C ILE A 53 13.63 6.14 -14.74
N ALA A 54 14.52 6.19 -15.72
CA ALA A 54 14.47 7.21 -16.76
C ALA A 54 13.17 7.16 -17.56
N ARG A 55 12.72 5.94 -17.92
CA ARG A 55 11.46 5.73 -18.61
C ARG A 55 10.27 6.12 -17.72
N LEU A 56 10.25 5.73 -16.45
CA LEU A 56 9.17 6.07 -15.53
C LEU A 56 9.03 7.59 -15.37
N ILE A 57 10.14 8.33 -15.22
CA ILE A 57 10.14 9.80 -15.17
C ILE A 57 9.56 10.39 -16.46
N GLN A 58 9.93 9.85 -17.61
CA GLN A 58 9.38 10.28 -18.89
C GLN A 58 7.85 10.03 -18.95
N GLU A 59 7.37 8.88 -18.47
CA GLU A 59 5.94 8.55 -18.48
C GLU A 59 5.13 9.34 -17.44
N LEU A 60 5.73 9.73 -16.32
CA LEU A 60 5.15 10.66 -15.35
C LEU A 60 4.99 12.07 -15.92
N GLY A 61 5.80 12.40 -16.93
CA GLY A 61 5.74 13.66 -17.65
C GLY A 61 5.93 14.88 -16.75
N GLY A 62 5.36 16.02 -17.16
CA GLY A 62 5.38 17.26 -16.36
C GLY A 62 4.27 17.33 -15.29
N GLU A 63 3.52 16.24 -15.06
CA GLU A 63 2.41 16.23 -14.09
C GLU A 63 2.87 15.92 -12.67
N PHE A 64 4.03 15.25 -12.51
CA PHE A 64 4.55 14.84 -11.22
C PHE A 64 5.94 15.39 -10.95
N TYR A 65 6.18 15.77 -9.69
CA TYR A 65 7.53 15.87 -9.18
C TYR A 65 8.10 14.46 -9.03
N ALA A 66 9.20 14.19 -9.73
CA ALA A 66 9.95 12.94 -9.67
C ALA A 66 11.44 13.23 -9.87
N ASP A 67 12.29 12.75 -8.98
CA ASP A 67 13.74 12.95 -9.04
C ASP A 67 14.46 11.60 -9.19
N ALA A 68 15.30 11.51 -10.24
CA ALA A 68 16.01 10.28 -10.57
C ALA A 68 17.06 9.87 -9.52
N GLY A 69 17.70 10.86 -8.87
CA GLY A 69 18.68 10.62 -7.80
C GLY A 69 17.98 10.03 -6.57
N MET A 70 16.92 10.71 -6.11
CA MET A 70 16.10 10.26 -5.00
C MET A 70 15.55 8.84 -5.23
N MET A 71 15.09 8.53 -6.45
CA MET A 71 14.58 7.19 -6.78
C MET A 71 15.69 6.13 -6.72
N ARG A 72 16.89 6.41 -7.24
CA ARG A 72 18.04 5.49 -7.15
C ARG A 72 18.44 5.23 -5.69
N ASP A 73 18.58 6.29 -4.91
CA ASP A 73 18.93 6.19 -3.49
C ASP A 73 17.89 5.38 -2.70
N ALA A 74 16.62 5.55 -3.04
CA ALA A 74 15.53 4.80 -2.44
C ALA A 74 15.60 3.29 -2.79
N LEU A 75 15.85 2.95 -4.05
CA LEU A 75 16.02 1.56 -4.48
C LEU A 75 17.21 0.89 -3.81
N GLU A 76 18.36 1.59 -3.71
CA GLU A 76 19.57 1.07 -3.08
C GLU A 76 19.43 0.90 -1.57
N SER A 77 18.75 1.84 -0.90
CA SER A 77 18.56 1.82 0.55
C SER A 77 17.33 1.08 1.04
N GLY A 78 16.43 0.67 0.16
CA GLY A 78 15.15 0.06 0.52
C GLY A 78 14.17 1.02 1.20
N ARG A 79 14.39 2.34 1.09
CA ARG A 79 13.52 3.38 1.65
C ARG A 79 12.48 3.83 0.63
N SER A 80 11.37 4.39 1.13
CA SER A 80 10.36 5.00 0.26
C SER A 80 10.84 6.33 -0.34
N PHE A 81 10.25 6.69 -1.47
CA PHE A 81 10.33 8.02 -2.06
C PHE A 81 8.93 8.54 -2.38
N ASN A 82 8.81 9.83 -2.64
CA ASN A 82 7.54 10.47 -2.92
C ASN A 82 7.44 10.90 -4.38
N LEU A 83 6.26 10.71 -4.96
CA LEU A 83 5.82 11.38 -6.16
C LEU A 83 4.74 12.38 -5.76
N ILE A 84 4.81 13.62 -6.28
CA ILE A 84 3.84 14.66 -5.95
C ILE A 84 3.18 15.14 -7.24
N HIS A 85 1.87 15.02 -7.31
CA HIS A 85 1.10 15.52 -8.45
C HIS A 85 0.96 17.05 -8.36
N PHE A 86 1.50 17.78 -9.35
CA PHE A 86 1.60 19.24 -9.28
C PHE A 86 0.25 19.94 -9.19
N ALA A 87 -0.73 19.52 -10.00
CA ALA A 87 -2.02 20.21 -10.06
C ALA A 87 -2.85 20.09 -8.78
N SER A 88 -2.74 18.96 -8.05
CA SER A 88 -3.55 18.69 -6.86
C SER A 88 -2.75 18.65 -5.55
N SER A 89 -1.41 18.69 -5.62
CA SER A 89 -0.49 18.53 -4.49
C SER A 89 -0.65 17.20 -3.73
N TYR A 90 -1.32 16.20 -4.30
CA TYR A 90 -1.39 14.88 -3.71
C TYR A 90 -0.03 14.19 -3.75
N LYS A 91 0.28 13.54 -2.63
CA LYS A 91 1.52 12.80 -2.41
C LYS A 91 1.26 11.31 -2.50
N PHE A 92 2.11 10.62 -3.23
CA PHE A 92 2.12 9.17 -3.36
C PHE A 92 3.44 8.65 -2.79
N ASP A 93 3.34 7.82 -1.76
CA ASP A 93 4.50 7.21 -1.11
C ASP A 93 4.81 5.88 -1.82
N ILE A 94 5.94 5.82 -2.49
CA ILE A 94 6.37 4.66 -3.25
C ILE A 94 7.42 3.89 -2.45
N PHE A 95 7.11 2.66 -2.11
CA PHE A 95 7.98 1.72 -1.43
C PHE A 95 8.55 0.75 -2.48
N PRO A 96 9.86 0.67 -2.65
CA PRO A 96 10.45 -0.37 -3.50
C PRO A 96 10.08 -1.76 -2.99
N LEU A 97 9.76 -2.67 -3.90
CA LEU A 97 9.59 -4.08 -3.56
C LEU A 97 10.96 -4.67 -3.21
N LEU A 98 11.12 -5.11 -1.98
CA LEU A 98 12.36 -5.73 -1.50
C LEU A 98 12.34 -7.24 -1.72
N SER A 99 13.52 -7.87 -1.60
CA SER A 99 13.67 -9.33 -1.66
C SER A 99 13.22 -10.06 -0.38
N ASP A 100 12.60 -9.35 0.57
CA ASP A 100 12.03 -9.95 1.78
C ASP A 100 10.91 -10.94 1.43
N VAL A 101 10.94 -12.11 2.08
CA VAL A 101 10.03 -13.22 1.74
C VAL A 101 8.56 -12.85 1.94
N PHE A 102 8.25 -12.08 2.99
CA PHE A 102 6.89 -11.63 3.23
C PHE A 102 6.42 -10.62 2.18
N GLN A 103 7.28 -9.64 1.84
CA GLN A 103 6.93 -8.65 0.82
C GLN A 103 6.71 -9.29 -0.56
N GLN A 104 7.52 -10.28 -0.92
CA GLN A 104 7.33 -11.05 -2.17
C GLN A 104 6.02 -11.84 -2.14
N SER A 105 5.69 -12.48 -1.00
CA SER A 105 4.40 -13.15 -0.81
C SER A 105 3.23 -12.18 -0.98
N GLN A 106 3.25 -11.07 -0.26
CA GLN A 106 2.24 -10.01 -0.37
C GLN A 106 2.08 -9.51 -1.81
N PHE A 107 3.19 -9.24 -2.49
CA PHE A 107 3.16 -8.73 -3.85
C PHE A 107 2.57 -9.75 -4.85
N SER A 108 2.86 -11.03 -4.68
CA SER A 108 2.32 -12.11 -5.53
C SER A 108 0.82 -12.36 -5.29
N ARG A 109 0.34 -12.14 -4.07
CA ARG A 109 -1.05 -12.36 -3.66
C ARG A 109 -1.99 -11.17 -3.93
N ARG A 110 -1.46 -10.03 -4.41
CA ARG A 110 -2.28 -8.84 -4.65
C ARG A 110 -3.49 -9.15 -5.52
N GLU A 111 -4.61 -8.51 -5.22
CA GLU A 111 -5.89 -8.72 -5.88
C GLU A 111 -6.34 -7.49 -6.64
N LEU A 112 -6.93 -7.67 -7.81
CA LEU A 112 -7.56 -6.57 -8.53
C LEU A 112 -8.87 -6.16 -7.84
N ARG A 113 -8.99 -4.87 -7.55
CA ARG A 113 -10.18 -4.26 -6.94
C ARG A 113 -10.66 -3.08 -7.77
N GLU A 114 -11.98 -2.99 -7.94
CA GLU A 114 -12.61 -1.78 -8.45
C GLU A 114 -12.79 -0.78 -7.31
N ILE A 115 -12.36 0.45 -7.53
CA ILE A 115 -12.53 1.57 -6.61
C ILE A 115 -13.12 2.77 -7.34
N VAL A 116 -13.87 3.60 -6.63
CA VAL A 116 -14.41 4.86 -7.18
C VAL A 116 -13.92 6.01 -6.32
N LEU A 117 -13.13 6.90 -6.89
CA LEU A 117 -12.55 8.05 -6.19
C LEU A 117 -12.90 9.33 -6.94
N GLY A 118 -13.64 10.23 -6.29
CA GLY A 118 -14.05 11.49 -6.89
C GLY A 118 -14.83 11.35 -8.21
N GLY A 119 -15.54 10.22 -8.40
CA GLY A 119 -16.25 9.89 -9.63
C GLY A 119 -15.41 9.16 -10.69
N VAL A 120 -14.11 8.98 -10.46
CA VAL A 120 -13.23 8.19 -11.35
C VAL A 120 -13.27 6.73 -10.92
N LYS A 121 -13.61 5.84 -11.85
CA LYS A 121 -13.62 4.38 -11.63
C LYS A 121 -12.30 3.79 -12.09
N LEU A 122 -11.61 3.10 -11.19
CA LEU A 122 -10.29 2.51 -11.42
C LEU A 122 -10.30 1.03 -11.03
N THR A 123 -9.57 0.22 -11.77
CA THR A 123 -9.24 -1.16 -11.37
C THR A 123 -7.77 -1.21 -11.00
N VAL A 124 -7.47 -1.52 -9.74
CA VAL A 124 -6.12 -1.43 -9.18
C VAL A 124 -5.75 -2.71 -8.41
N PRO A 125 -4.47 -3.13 -8.46
CA PRO A 125 -3.99 -4.20 -7.60
C PRO A 125 -3.85 -3.68 -6.16
N VAL A 126 -4.44 -4.40 -5.21
CA VAL A 126 -4.47 -4.05 -3.78
C VAL A 126 -3.90 -5.23 -2.97
N ALA A 127 -3.19 -4.96 -1.89
CA ALA A 127 -2.80 -5.98 -0.93
C ALA A 127 -4.04 -6.71 -0.39
N THR A 128 -3.92 -8.01 -0.10
CA THR A 128 -5.03 -8.77 0.50
C THR A 128 -5.42 -8.23 1.89
N ALA A 129 -6.54 -8.66 2.42
CA ALA A 129 -6.98 -8.27 3.76
C ALA A 129 -5.97 -8.74 4.83
N GLU A 130 -5.47 -9.97 4.70
CA GLU A 130 -4.47 -10.54 5.60
C GLU A 130 -3.17 -9.75 5.56
N ASP A 131 -2.66 -9.49 4.36
CA ASP A 131 -1.41 -8.76 4.17
C ASP A 131 -1.51 -7.32 4.67
N THR A 132 -2.67 -6.67 4.43
CA THR A 132 -2.94 -5.33 4.94
C THR A 132 -2.98 -5.31 6.46
N LEU A 133 -3.65 -6.29 7.08
CA LEU A 133 -3.73 -6.45 8.53
C LEU A 133 -2.33 -6.65 9.13
N LEU A 134 -1.54 -7.56 8.58
CA LEU A 134 -0.18 -7.85 9.03
C LEU A 134 0.73 -6.63 8.94
N MET A 135 0.73 -5.92 7.81
CA MET A 135 1.53 -4.69 7.67
C MET A 135 1.12 -3.60 8.66
N LYS A 136 -0.19 -3.46 8.92
CA LYS A 136 -0.68 -2.52 9.95
C LYS A 136 -0.18 -2.88 11.34
N LEU A 137 -0.12 -4.15 11.68
CA LEU A 137 0.43 -4.62 12.96
C LEU A 137 1.94 -4.35 13.06
N VAL A 138 2.69 -4.60 11.98
CA VAL A 138 4.12 -4.28 11.91
C VAL A 138 4.38 -2.80 12.18
N TRP A 139 3.64 -1.91 11.48
CA TRP A 139 3.76 -0.47 11.69
C TRP A 139 3.28 -0.01 13.07
N TYR A 140 2.24 -0.65 13.61
CA TYR A 140 1.77 -0.38 14.97
C TYR A 140 2.85 -0.71 16.01
N ARG A 141 3.49 -1.88 15.90
CA ARG A 141 4.60 -2.29 16.77
C ARG A 141 5.82 -1.37 16.60
N ALA A 142 6.21 -1.09 15.38
CA ALA A 142 7.33 -0.19 15.10
C ALA A 142 7.12 1.23 15.66
N GLY A 143 5.87 1.69 15.74
CA GLY A 143 5.47 2.96 16.34
C GLY A 143 5.28 2.91 17.86
N GLY A 144 5.72 1.84 18.55
CA GLY A 144 5.61 1.70 20.01
C GLY A 144 4.20 1.38 20.51
N GLU A 145 3.32 0.90 19.64
CA GLU A 145 1.96 0.42 19.95
C GLU A 145 1.01 1.50 20.51
N VAL A 146 1.26 2.76 20.14
CA VAL A 146 0.49 3.91 20.67
C VAL A 146 -0.50 4.51 19.65
N SER A 147 -0.43 4.09 18.39
CA SER A 147 -1.26 4.66 17.33
C SER A 147 -2.66 4.06 17.31
N GLU A 148 -3.62 4.73 17.96
CA GLU A 148 -5.04 4.34 17.92
C GLU A 148 -5.56 4.19 16.47
N ARG A 149 -5.07 5.03 15.57
CA ARG A 149 -5.45 4.98 14.15
C ARG A 149 -5.05 3.65 13.51
N GLN A 150 -3.82 3.20 13.72
CA GLN A 150 -3.34 1.91 13.19
C GLN A 150 -4.13 0.74 13.79
N TRP A 151 -4.35 0.78 15.10
CA TRP A 151 -5.11 -0.24 15.80
C TRP A 151 -6.57 -0.32 15.35
N ASN A 152 -7.22 0.83 15.13
CA ASN A 152 -8.59 0.89 14.61
C ASN A 152 -8.68 0.36 13.17
N ASP A 153 -7.69 0.63 12.32
CA ASP A 153 -7.61 0.05 10.98
C ASP A 153 -7.53 -1.50 11.06
N VAL A 154 -6.68 -2.04 11.94
CA VAL A 154 -6.56 -3.49 12.18
C VAL A 154 -7.88 -4.10 12.64
N ARG A 155 -8.53 -3.51 13.66
CA ARG A 155 -9.82 -3.98 14.18
C ARG A 155 -10.91 -3.93 13.12
N GLY A 156 -10.92 -2.87 12.31
CA GLY A 156 -11.87 -2.70 11.21
C GLY A 156 -11.74 -3.81 10.17
N ILE A 157 -10.52 -4.15 9.75
CA ILE A 157 -10.27 -5.26 8.82
C ILE A 157 -10.68 -6.59 9.46
N ALA A 158 -10.25 -6.86 10.69
CA ALA A 158 -10.56 -8.10 11.38
C ALA A 158 -12.08 -8.32 11.53
N ALA A 159 -12.83 -7.27 11.87
CA ALA A 159 -14.28 -7.36 12.02
C ALA A 159 -15.02 -7.56 10.68
N VAL A 160 -14.66 -6.79 9.64
CA VAL A 160 -15.34 -6.85 8.33
C VAL A 160 -15.02 -8.16 7.61
N GLN A 161 -13.78 -8.63 7.67
CA GLN A 161 -13.32 -9.82 6.95
C GLN A 161 -13.41 -11.11 7.77
N ARG A 162 -13.83 -11.06 9.01
CA ARG A 162 -13.82 -12.11 10.03
C ARG A 162 -13.92 -13.57 9.53
N GLN A 163 -14.88 -13.85 8.66
CA GLN A 163 -15.17 -15.20 8.15
C GLN A 163 -14.38 -15.54 6.88
N ARG A 164 -13.72 -14.55 6.28
CA ARG A 164 -13.01 -14.69 5.00
C ARG A 164 -11.50 -14.75 5.16
N LEU A 165 -10.99 -14.34 6.35
CA LEU A 165 -9.55 -14.33 6.63
C LEU A 165 -8.98 -15.74 6.65
N ASP A 166 -7.91 -15.95 5.91
CA ASP A 166 -7.07 -17.14 6.02
C ASP A 166 -6.28 -17.08 7.33
N ARG A 167 -6.83 -17.76 8.35
CA ARG A 167 -6.25 -17.77 9.71
C ARG A 167 -4.93 -18.51 9.80
N GLU A 168 -4.70 -19.49 8.92
CA GLU A 168 -3.44 -20.23 8.90
C GLU A 168 -2.33 -19.34 8.32
N TYR A 169 -2.61 -18.67 7.22
CA TYR A 169 -1.73 -17.67 6.64
C TYR A 169 -1.38 -16.56 7.64
N LEU A 170 -2.40 -15.99 8.30
CA LEU A 170 -2.19 -14.96 9.31
C LEU A 170 -1.29 -15.45 10.46
N ARG A 171 -1.52 -16.65 10.97
CA ARG A 171 -0.71 -17.21 12.08
C ARG A 171 0.75 -17.40 11.65
N GLN A 172 0.97 -17.97 10.48
CA GLN A 172 2.31 -18.19 9.96
C GLN A 172 3.09 -16.87 9.82
N TRP A 173 2.49 -15.88 9.14
CA TRP A 173 3.19 -14.63 8.87
C TRP A 173 3.25 -13.71 10.08
N ALA A 174 2.26 -13.73 10.97
CA ALA A 174 2.32 -12.97 12.21
C ALA A 174 3.48 -13.46 13.12
N ALA A 175 3.75 -14.77 13.12
CA ALA A 175 4.91 -15.33 13.82
C ALA A 175 6.23 -14.88 13.16
N TYR A 176 6.33 -14.96 11.83
CA TYR A 176 7.51 -14.51 11.08
C TYR A 176 7.81 -13.02 11.32
N LEU A 177 6.78 -12.17 11.33
CA LEU A 177 6.85 -10.73 11.52
C LEU A 177 6.94 -10.28 12.99
N ASN A 178 6.93 -11.21 13.95
CA ASN A 178 6.93 -10.93 15.39
C ASN A 178 5.74 -10.06 15.85
N VAL A 179 4.54 -10.32 15.30
CA VAL A 179 3.29 -9.63 15.67
C VAL A 179 2.15 -10.61 16.01
N ALA A 180 2.46 -11.85 16.38
CA ALA A 180 1.48 -12.89 16.63
C ALA A 180 0.52 -12.53 17.78
N ASP A 181 1.03 -11.99 18.89
CA ASP A 181 0.25 -11.52 20.03
C ASP A 181 -0.74 -10.41 19.64
N LEU A 182 -0.32 -9.47 18.80
CA LEU A 182 -1.19 -8.39 18.29
C LEU A 182 -2.25 -8.93 17.33
N ALA A 183 -1.89 -9.90 16.47
CA ALA A 183 -2.82 -10.54 15.56
C ALA A 183 -3.92 -11.31 16.35
N ASP A 184 -3.53 -12.07 17.38
CA ASP A 184 -4.46 -12.79 18.23
C ASP A 184 -5.40 -11.82 18.97
N ALA A 185 -4.86 -10.73 19.55
CA ALA A 185 -5.66 -9.70 20.21
C ALA A 185 -6.67 -9.05 19.26
N ALA A 186 -6.27 -8.75 18.01
CA ALA A 186 -7.15 -8.16 17.02
C ALA A 186 -8.28 -9.10 16.59
N LEU A 187 -7.97 -10.39 16.39
CA LEU A 187 -8.94 -11.40 15.98
C LEU A 187 -9.93 -11.74 17.12
N GLN A 188 -9.49 -11.72 18.39
CA GLN A 188 -10.36 -11.88 19.55
C GLN A 188 -11.32 -10.70 19.73
N ALA A 189 -10.81 -9.46 19.55
CA ALA A 189 -11.64 -8.25 19.68
C ALA A 189 -12.70 -8.13 18.57
N ALA A 190 -12.56 -8.87 17.46
CA ALA A 190 -13.52 -8.92 16.36
C ALA A 190 -14.56 -10.06 16.54
N GLY A 191 -14.43 -10.88 17.56
CA GLY A 191 -15.35 -11.96 17.95
C GLY A 191 -16.51 -11.49 18.73
#